data_7ec012536464114867c28f53c3589ce9
#
_entry.id   7ec012536464114867c28f53c3589ce9
#
_cell.length_a   1.000
_cell.length_b   1.000
_cell.length_c   1.000
_cell.angle_alpha   90.00
_cell.angle_beta   90.00
_cell.angle_gamma   90.00
#
_symmetry.space_group_name_H-M   'P 1'
#
loop_
_entity.id
_entity.type
_entity.pdbx_description
1 polymer ?
#
loop_
_entity_poly.entity_id
_entity_poly.type
_entity_poly.pdbx_seq_one_letter_code
_entity_poly.pdbx_strand_id
1 'polypeptide(L)'
;MAKKILAVDDERHIVRLVQVNLERAGYEVVTAFDGKDALEKVELENPDLVVLDVMMPYMDGFEVLQNLRKNPATRELPVIMLTAKAQDADVFRGWQSGVDCYLTKPFNPMELISFVKRIFSSQDGSDPDNPDKGRYTIG
;
A
#
# COMPACT_ATOMS: atom_id res chain seq x y z
N MET A 1 11.50 -16.00 6.01
CA MET A 1 12.07 -14.82 5.35
C MET A 1 11.16 -13.61 5.56
N ALA A 2 11.75 -12.44 5.72
CA ALA A 2 10.98 -11.24 5.93
C ALA A 2 10.18 -10.87 4.68
N LYS A 3 8.94 -10.44 4.87
CA LYS A 3 8.14 -9.89 3.78
C LYS A 3 8.73 -8.54 3.35
N LYS A 4 8.68 -8.27 2.06
CA LYS A 4 9.23 -7.04 1.47
C LYS A 4 8.09 -6.09 1.12
N ILE A 5 8.19 -4.85 1.58
CA ILE A 5 7.18 -3.81 1.35
C ILE A 5 7.80 -2.66 0.56
N LEU A 6 7.11 -2.20 -0.48
CA LEU A 6 7.49 -1.01 -1.23
C LEU A 6 6.73 0.19 -0.67
N ALA A 7 7.44 1.21 -0.23
CA ALA A 7 6.86 2.46 0.28
C ALA A 7 7.03 3.55 -0.77
N VAL A 8 5.91 4.15 -1.19
CA VAL A 8 5.88 5.13 -2.28
C VAL A 8 5.19 6.42 -1.83
N ASP A 9 5.90 7.53 -1.87
CA ASP A 9 5.36 8.86 -1.61
C ASP A 9 6.35 9.87 -2.19
N ASP A 10 5.87 10.98 -2.73
CA ASP A 10 6.75 12.04 -3.24
C ASP A 10 7.35 12.88 -2.10
N GLU A 11 6.76 12.80 -0.90
CA GLU A 11 7.29 13.45 0.29
C GLU A 11 8.26 12.51 1.01
N ARG A 12 9.54 12.84 0.96
CA ARG A 12 10.61 11.96 1.50
C ARG A 12 10.45 11.66 2.98
N HIS A 13 9.95 12.62 3.77
CA HIS A 13 9.75 12.40 5.20
C HIS A 13 8.66 11.37 5.49
N ILE A 14 7.65 11.27 4.63
CA ILE A 14 6.61 10.24 4.77
C ILE A 14 7.18 8.86 4.44
N VAL A 15 7.94 8.76 3.34
CA VAL A 15 8.61 7.50 2.98
C VAL A 15 9.49 7.02 4.14
N ARG A 16 10.27 7.94 4.74
CA ARG A 16 11.14 7.58 5.84
C ARG A 16 10.35 7.14 7.08
N LEU A 17 9.25 7.84 7.40
CA LEU A 17 8.38 7.46 8.51
C LEU A 17 7.85 6.04 8.32
N VAL A 18 7.34 5.75 7.14
CA VAL A 18 6.83 4.42 6.80
C VAL A 18 7.95 3.38 6.90
N GLN A 19 9.09 3.67 6.29
CA GLN A 19 10.23 2.76 6.26
C GLN A 19 10.71 2.40 7.67
N VAL A 20 10.98 3.40 8.49
CA VAL A 20 11.50 3.18 9.84
C VAL A 20 10.55 2.31 10.67
N ASN A 21 9.25 2.61 10.61
CA ASN A 21 8.27 1.88 11.40
C ASN A 21 8.09 0.44 10.92
N LEU A 22 8.05 0.23 9.61
CA LEU A 22 7.90 -1.12 9.07
C LEU A 22 9.15 -1.96 9.28
N GLU A 23 10.34 -1.37 9.17
CA GLU A 23 11.58 -2.08 9.46
C GLU A 23 11.66 -2.51 10.92
N ARG A 24 11.22 -1.65 11.84
CA ARG A 24 11.15 -2.00 13.26
C ARG A 24 10.18 -3.15 13.53
N ALA A 25 9.15 -3.27 12.69
CA ALA A 25 8.17 -4.34 12.81
C ALA A 25 8.66 -5.66 12.18
N GLY A 26 9.86 -5.68 11.59
CA GLY A 26 10.46 -6.89 11.05
C GLY A 26 10.32 -7.06 9.54
N TYR A 27 9.87 -6.04 8.82
CA TYR A 27 9.73 -6.10 7.36
C TYR A 27 10.96 -5.53 6.67
N GLU A 28 11.23 -6.02 5.47
CA GLU A 28 12.20 -5.42 4.57
C GLU A 28 11.47 -4.33 3.77
N VAL A 29 12.07 -3.15 3.61
CA VAL A 29 11.42 -2.04 2.93
C VAL A 29 12.29 -1.52 1.80
N VAL A 30 11.68 -1.40 0.61
CA VAL A 30 12.26 -0.66 -0.51
C VAL A 30 11.44 0.59 -0.74
N THR A 31 12.01 1.62 -1.33
CA THR A 31 11.37 2.93 -1.42
C THR A 31 11.31 3.43 -2.85
N ALA A 32 10.29 4.24 -3.15
CA ALA A 32 10.15 4.94 -4.42
C ALA A 32 9.50 6.31 -4.15
N PHE A 33 9.79 7.29 -5.00
CA PHE A 33 9.37 8.68 -4.75
C PHE A 33 8.44 9.22 -5.83
N ASP A 34 8.07 8.42 -6.81
CA ASP A 34 7.06 8.77 -7.82
C ASP A 34 6.47 7.49 -8.42
N GLY A 35 5.45 7.66 -9.26
CA GLY A 35 4.73 6.52 -9.82
C GLY A 35 5.56 5.67 -10.77
N LYS A 36 6.38 6.31 -11.59
CA LYS A 36 7.25 5.59 -12.52
C LYS A 36 8.27 4.76 -11.78
N ASP A 37 8.92 5.36 -10.78
CA ASP A 37 9.88 4.66 -9.92
C ASP A 37 9.21 3.49 -9.19
N ALA A 38 7.97 3.70 -8.73
CA ALA A 38 7.22 2.65 -8.07
C ALA A 38 7.01 1.44 -8.97
N LEU A 39 6.59 1.66 -10.22
CA LEU A 39 6.38 0.56 -11.16
C LEU A 39 7.69 -0.16 -11.48
N GLU A 40 8.78 0.57 -11.64
CA GLU A 40 10.11 -0.02 -11.84
C GLU A 40 10.53 -0.87 -10.64
N LYS A 41 10.31 -0.37 -9.42
CA LYS A 41 10.67 -1.09 -8.19
C LYS A 41 9.82 -2.33 -7.98
N VAL A 42 8.54 -2.30 -8.36
CA VAL A 42 7.69 -3.49 -8.30
C VAL A 42 8.29 -4.58 -9.18
N GLU A 43 8.71 -4.24 -10.38
CA GLU A 43 9.28 -5.19 -11.32
C GLU A 43 10.63 -5.73 -10.84
N LEU A 44 11.50 -4.85 -10.35
CA LEU A 44 12.86 -5.22 -9.94
C LEU A 44 12.90 -5.93 -8.59
N GLU A 45 12.10 -5.48 -7.63
CA GLU A 45 12.18 -5.93 -6.24
C GLU A 45 11.14 -6.97 -5.87
N ASN A 46 10.08 -7.10 -6.66
CA ASN A 46 9.01 -8.07 -6.43
C ASN A 46 8.48 -8.02 -5.00
N PRO A 47 7.97 -6.86 -4.55
CA PRO A 47 7.51 -6.71 -3.17
C PRO A 47 6.26 -7.54 -2.89
N ASP A 48 6.00 -7.77 -1.61
CA ASP A 48 4.83 -8.52 -1.15
C ASP A 48 3.64 -7.62 -0.87
N LEU A 49 3.87 -6.31 -0.76
CA LEU A 49 2.84 -5.30 -0.50
C LEU A 49 3.36 -3.93 -0.88
N VAL A 50 2.47 -3.04 -1.31
CA VAL A 50 2.82 -1.66 -1.64
C VAL A 50 2.04 -0.70 -0.74
N VAL A 51 2.74 0.25 -0.11
CA VAL A 51 2.13 1.40 0.57
C VAL A 51 2.31 2.57 -0.38
N LEU A 52 1.21 3.16 -0.84
CA LEU A 52 1.19 4.02 -2.02
C LEU A 52 0.42 5.30 -1.75
N ASP A 53 1.08 6.45 -1.91
CA ASP A 53 0.42 7.76 -1.81
C ASP A 53 -0.52 7.97 -3.00
N VAL A 54 -1.70 8.54 -2.73
CA VAL A 54 -2.67 8.85 -3.78
C VAL A 54 -2.21 10.05 -4.62
N MET A 55 -1.76 11.12 -3.95
CA MET A 55 -1.47 12.39 -4.62
C MET A 55 0.02 12.54 -4.90
N MET A 56 0.43 12.24 -6.13
CA MET A 56 1.80 12.43 -6.58
C MET A 56 1.80 13.13 -7.95
N PRO A 57 2.84 13.93 -8.26
CA PRO A 57 2.92 14.57 -9.57
C PRO A 57 3.15 13.55 -10.69
N TYR A 58 2.70 13.87 -11.89
CA TYR A 58 2.84 13.13 -13.15
C TYR A 58 2.02 11.85 -13.21
N MET A 59 2.20 10.95 -12.28
CA MET A 59 1.44 9.70 -12.19
C MET A 59 0.95 9.52 -10.76
N ASP A 60 -0.35 9.65 -10.53
CA ASP A 60 -0.91 9.51 -9.18
C ASP A 60 -1.03 8.04 -8.75
N GLY A 61 -1.40 7.83 -7.49
CA GLY A 61 -1.49 6.50 -6.93
C GLY A 61 -2.54 5.62 -7.62
N PHE A 62 -3.65 6.21 -8.09
CA PHE A 62 -4.67 5.43 -8.79
C PHE A 62 -4.15 4.90 -10.14
N GLU A 63 -3.34 5.70 -10.83
CA GLU A 63 -2.72 5.26 -12.08
C GLU A 63 -1.73 4.13 -11.84
N VAL A 64 -0.93 4.22 -10.78
CA VAL A 64 -0.03 3.12 -10.40
C VAL A 64 -0.85 1.86 -10.11
N LEU A 65 -1.90 1.99 -9.32
CA LEU A 65 -2.78 0.87 -8.95
C LEU A 65 -3.38 0.23 -10.19
N GLN A 66 -3.88 1.03 -11.14
CA GLN A 66 -4.44 0.49 -12.38
C GLN A 66 -3.41 -0.32 -13.17
N ASN A 67 -2.18 0.20 -13.27
CA ASN A 67 -1.10 -0.52 -13.94
C ASN A 67 -0.82 -1.87 -13.27
N LEU A 68 -0.81 -1.89 -11.93
CA LEU A 68 -0.60 -3.14 -11.20
C LEU A 68 -1.71 -4.14 -11.45
N ARG A 69 -2.97 -3.69 -11.49
CA ARG A 69 -4.12 -4.58 -11.67
C ARG A 69 -4.27 -5.11 -13.09
N LYS A 70 -3.75 -4.39 -14.08
CA LYS A 70 -3.75 -4.84 -15.48
C LYS A 70 -2.71 -5.90 -15.76
N ASN A 71 -1.63 -5.94 -14.97
CA ASN A 71 -0.54 -6.89 -15.17
C ASN A 71 -0.83 -8.18 -14.39
N PRO A 72 -0.94 -9.33 -15.08
CA PRO A 72 -1.21 -10.61 -14.38
C PRO A 72 -0.20 -10.92 -13.27
N ALA A 73 1.06 -10.48 -13.41
CA ALA A 73 2.10 -10.73 -12.40
C ALA A 73 1.88 -9.96 -11.10
N THR A 74 1.11 -8.86 -11.14
CA THR A 74 0.90 -7.98 -9.98
C THR A 74 -0.58 -7.77 -9.63
N ARG A 75 -1.47 -8.49 -10.32
CA ARG A 75 -2.91 -8.32 -10.14
C ARG A 75 -3.36 -8.52 -8.70
N GLU A 76 -2.74 -9.45 -7.99
CA GLU A 76 -3.09 -9.80 -6.62
C GLU A 76 -2.19 -9.12 -5.57
N LEU A 77 -1.27 -8.25 -5.99
CA LEU A 77 -0.37 -7.56 -5.09
C LEU A 77 -1.16 -6.63 -4.17
N PRO A 78 -1.08 -6.82 -2.83
CA PRO A 78 -1.81 -5.96 -1.90
C PRO A 78 -1.32 -4.52 -1.94
N VAL A 79 -2.26 -3.58 -1.89
CA VAL A 79 -1.97 -2.15 -1.90
C VAL A 79 -2.71 -1.44 -0.78
N ILE A 80 -1.97 -0.72 0.05
CA ILE A 80 -2.51 0.23 1.03
C ILE A 80 -2.30 1.62 0.47
N MET A 81 -3.37 2.39 0.31
CA MET A 81 -3.24 3.77 -0.19
C MET A 81 -3.26 4.77 0.96
N LEU A 82 -2.32 5.72 0.90
CA LEU A 82 -2.26 6.85 1.84
C LEU A 82 -2.93 8.05 1.17
N THR A 83 -3.91 8.65 1.83
CA THR A 83 -4.64 9.78 1.26
C THR A 83 -4.77 10.91 2.28
N ALA A 84 -4.64 12.16 1.82
CA ALA A 84 -4.85 13.32 2.68
C ALA A 84 -6.32 13.46 3.09
N LYS A 85 -7.23 12.91 2.29
CA LYS A 85 -8.66 12.96 2.57
C LYS A 85 -9.32 11.68 2.13
N ALA A 86 -10.06 11.05 3.04
CA ALA A 86 -10.88 9.89 2.72
C ALA A 86 -12.24 10.36 2.21
N GLN A 87 -12.27 11.08 1.07
CA GLN A 87 -13.52 11.53 0.47
C GLN A 87 -14.20 10.36 -0.24
N ASP A 88 -15.52 10.35 -0.20
CA ASP A 88 -16.33 9.24 -0.73
C ASP A 88 -15.99 8.89 -2.17
N ALA A 89 -15.80 9.91 -3.03
CA ALA A 89 -15.49 9.70 -4.43
C ALA A 89 -14.13 9.02 -4.63
N ASP A 90 -13.11 9.43 -3.86
CA ASP A 90 -11.77 8.86 -3.95
C ASP A 90 -11.74 7.43 -3.41
N VAL A 91 -12.41 7.20 -2.30
CA VAL A 91 -12.52 5.86 -1.72
C VAL A 91 -13.22 4.92 -2.69
N PHE A 92 -14.34 5.36 -3.28
CA PHE A 92 -15.07 4.56 -4.26
C PHE A 92 -14.19 4.23 -5.48
N ARG A 93 -13.48 5.21 -6.01
CA ARG A 93 -12.56 5.02 -7.14
C ARG A 93 -11.49 3.97 -6.81
N GLY A 94 -10.94 4.04 -5.61
CA GLY A 94 -9.92 3.09 -5.17
C GLY A 94 -10.48 1.67 -5.01
N TRP A 95 -11.66 1.54 -4.41
CA TRP A 95 -12.29 0.22 -4.26
C TRP A 95 -12.59 -0.41 -5.61
N GLN A 96 -13.04 0.38 -6.59
CA GLN A 96 -13.23 -0.10 -7.95
C GLN A 96 -11.94 -0.52 -8.61
N SER A 97 -10.83 0.13 -8.27
CA SER A 97 -9.51 -0.18 -8.81
C SER A 97 -8.81 -1.33 -8.09
N GLY A 98 -9.41 -1.86 -7.02
CA GLY A 98 -8.86 -3.01 -6.31
C GLY A 98 -7.84 -2.70 -5.26
N VAL A 99 -8.03 -1.58 -4.50
CA VAL A 99 -7.21 -1.28 -3.34
C VAL A 99 -7.61 -2.18 -2.16
N ASP A 100 -6.67 -2.53 -1.31
CA ASP A 100 -6.94 -3.39 -0.16
C ASP A 100 -7.24 -2.60 1.11
N CYS A 101 -6.70 -1.39 1.23
CA CYS A 101 -6.87 -0.57 2.42
C CYS A 101 -6.58 0.89 2.12
N TYR A 102 -7.33 1.80 2.74
CA TYR A 102 -7.04 3.23 2.78
C TYR A 102 -6.62 3.64 4.17
N LEU A 103 -5.64 4.53 4.25
CA LEU A 103 -5.19 5.12 5.50
C LEU A 103 -5.07 6.63 5.31
N THR A 104 -5.78 7.40 6.12
CA THR A 104 -5.84 8.87 5.99
C THR A 104 -4.62 9.52 6.63
N LYS A 105 -4.00 10.45 5.93
CA LYS A 105 -2.90 11.28 6.46
C LYS A 105 -3.47 12.44 7.28
N PRO A 106 -2.87 12.80 8.42
CA PRO A 106 -1.78 12.11 9.08
C PRO A 106 -2.24 10.79 9.68
N PHE A 107 -1.43 9.76 9.56
CA PHE A 107 -1.77 8.44 10.08
C PHE A 107 -0.89 8.09 11.27
N ASN A 108 -1.41 7.20 12.12
CA ASN A 108 -0.64 6.62 13.20
C ASN A 108 0.16 5.44 12.63
N PRO A 109 1.50 5.44 12.75
CA PRO A 109 2.31 4.34 12.24
C PRO A 109 1.88 2.95 12.76
N MET A 110 1.35 2.90 13.98
CA MET A 110 0.86 1.64 14.55
C MET A 110 -0.37 1.12 13.80
N GLU A 111 -1.22 2.01 13.29
CA GLU A 111 -2.36 1.61 12.46
C GLU A 111 -1.88 1.00 11.14
N LEU A 112 -0.88 1.62 10.52
CA LEU A 112 -0.28 1.09 9.29
C LEU A 112 0.26 -0.32 9.53
N ILE A 113 1.04 -0.50 10.59
CA ILE A 113 1.60 -1.81 10.92
C ILE A 113 0.49 -2.83 11.16
N SER A 114 -0.57 -2.44 11.86
CA SER A 114 -1.71 -3.30 12.12
C SER A 114 -2.35 -3.78 10.82
N PHE A 115 -2.60 -2.89 9.87
CA PHE A 115 -3.19 -3.25 8.59
C PHE A 115 -2.27 -4.13 7.75
N VAL A 116 -0.97 -3.85 7.76
CA VAL A 116 0.01 -4.69 7.06
C VAL A 116 -0.05 -6.13 7.61
N LYS A 117 -0.04 -6.27 8.94
CA LYS A 117 -0.10 -7.58 9.57
C LYS A 117 -1.40 -8.32 9.24
N ARG A 118 -2.53 -7.61 9.23
CA ARG A 118 -3.82 -8.22 8.91
C ARG A 118 -3.89 -8.69 7.46
N ILE A 119 -3.36 -7.90 6.54
CA ILE A 119 -3.34 -8.28 5.12
C ILE A 119 -2.51 -9.56 4.94
N PHE A 120 -1.32 -9.63 5.52
CA PHE A 120 -0.49 -10.82 5.42
C PHE A 120 -1.12 -12.03 6.11
N SER A 121 -1.78 -11.83 7.26
CA SER A 121 -2.48 -12.91 7.96
C SER A 121 -3.64 -13.45 7.15
N SER A 122 -4.38 -12.58 6.47
CA SER A 122 -5.48 -13.00 5.59
C SER A 122 -4.99 -13.83 4.42
N GLN A 123 -3.85 -13.45 3.83
CA GLN A 123 -3.23 -14.21 2.76
C GLN A 123 -2.82 -15.62 3.22
N ASP A 124 -2.33 -15.70 4.44
CA ASP A 124 -1.88 -16.98 5.02
C ASP A 124 -3.03 -17.81 5.56
N GLY A 125 -4.27 -17.29 5.49
CA GLY A 125 -5.44 -17.97 6.02
C GLY A 125 -5.48 -18.00 7.54
N SER A 126 -4.72 -17.13 8.23
CA SER A 126 -4.62 -17.13 9.69
C SER A 126 -5.61 -16.17 10.36
N ASP A 127 -6.47 -15.50 9.59
CA ASP A 127 -7.54 -14.64 10.11
C ASP A 127 -8.91 -15.19 9.65
N PRO A 128 -9.47 -16.19 10.34
CA PRO A 128 -10.73 -16.82 9.93
C PRO A 128 -11.94 -15.93 10.12
N ASP A 129 -11.82 -14.86 10.92
CA ASP A 129 -12.93 -13.97 11.23
C ASP A 129 -13.04 -12.79 10.26
N ASN A 130 -12.22 -12.74 9.22
CA ASN A 130 -12.25 -11.68 8.22
C ASN A 130 -12.82 -12.18 6.90
N PRO A 131 -14.15 -12.05 6.69
CA PRO A 131 -14.78 -12.53 5.46
C PRO A 131 -14.40 -11.69 4.23
N ASP A 132 -14.02 -10.43 4.41
CA ASP A 132 -13.74 -9.49 3.33
C ASP A 132 -12.25 -9.32 3.04
N LYS A 133 -11.48 -10.26 3.40
CA LYS A 133 -10.01 -10.35 3.23
C LYS A 133 -9.35 -9.13 2.59
N GLY A 134 -8.61 -8.38 3.38
CA GLY A 134 -7.76 -7.30 2.88
C GLY A 134 -8.48 -5.99 2.55
N ARG A 135 -9.76 -5.85 2.87
CA ARG A 135 -10.49 -4.61 2.61
C ARG A 135 -10.80 -3.89 3.89
N TYR A 136 -9.97 -2.91 4.20
CA TYR A 136 -10.06 -2.10 5.41
C TYR A 136 -10.04 -0.62 5.06
N THR A 137 -10.89 0.17 5.72
CA THR A 137 -10.91 1.63 5.55
C THR A 137 -10.88 2.29 6.91
N ILE A 138 -10.03 3.31 7.05
CA ILE A 138 -9.98 4.20 8.21
C ILE A 138 -10.17 5.63 7.72
N GLY A 139 -11.05 6.36 8.34
CA GLY A 139 -11.20 7.77 8.01
C GLY A 139 -12.54 8.34 8.22
#